data_e7acb5363e27d763e90341097498d19b
#
_entry.id   e7acb5363e27d763e90341097498d19b
#
_cell.length_a   1.000
_cell.length_b   1.000
_cell.length_c   1.000
_cell.angle_alpha   90.00
_cell.angle_beta   90.00
_cell.angle_gamma   90.00
#
_symmetry.space_group_name_H-M   'P 1'
#
loop_
_entity.id
_entity.type
_entity.pdbx_description
1 polymer ?
#
loop_
_entity_poly.entity_id
_entity_poly.type
_entity_poly.pdbx_seq_one_letter_code
_entity_poly.pdbx_strand_id
1 'polypeptide(L)'
;YFGRFSEEKGIGTLIEVCKKLPDVQFVFAGTGPLEEEINGISNIKNLGFQKGEALEKLIREARFSIYPSEWYENCPFSVMESQMYGTPVLGANIGGIPELISVGSTGELFESGNGEDLKNKIEELWNNKEKLDKYSENCKNISFDTIEEYCKKLIKIYE
;
A
#
# COMPACT_ATOMS: atom_id res chain seq x y z
N TYR A 1 -3.95 -0.52 5.08
CA TYR A 1 -2.92 0.53 5.09
C TYR A 1 -1.99 0.36 6.31
N PHE A 2 -0.69 0.56 6.12
CA PHE A 2 0.26 0.69 7.23
C PHE A 2 1.23 1.85 6.97
N GLY A 3 1.44 2.68 7.99
CA GLY A 3 2.24 3.89 7.92
C GLY A 3 1.70 5.03 8.79
N ARG A 4 2.24 6.23 8.59
CA ARG A 4 1.80 7.42 9.33
C ARG A 4 0.41 7.88 8.87
N PHE A 5 -0.46 8.22 9.82
CA PHE A 5 -1.80 8.76 9.55
C PHE A 5 -1.75 10.28 9.42
N SER A 6 -1.48 10.76 8.22
CA SER A 6 -1.33 12.18 7.92
C SER A 6 -1.88 12.54 6.54
N GLU A 7 -2.15 13.81 6.32
CA GLU A 7 -2.77 14.30 5.08
C GLU A 7 -1.92 13.97 3.85
N GLU A 8 -0.63 14.21 3.90
CA GLU A 8 0.30 13.95 2.79
C GLU A 8 0.39 12.46 2.39
N LYS A 9 -0.01 11.56 3.31
CA LYS A 9 -0.15 10.12 3.03
C LYS A 9 -1.51 9.74 2.45
N GLY A 10 -2.36 10.73 2.15
CA GLY A 10 -3.66 10.52 1.53
C GLY A 10 -4.67 9.80 2.44
N ILE A 11 -4.48 9.89 3.76
CA ILE A 11 -5.34 9.19 4.73
C ILE A 11 -6.74 9.77 4.73
N GLY A 12 -6.90 11.09 4.58
CA GLY A 12 -8.21 11.73 4.48
C GLY A 12 -9.01 11.18 3.29
N THR A 13 -8.40 11.13 2.12
CA THR A 13 -9.01 10.53 0.91
C THR A 13 -9.38 9.06 1.12
N LEU A 14 -8.50 8.28 1.72
CA LEU A 14 -8.77 6.86 2.00
C LEU A 14 -9.91 6.68 2.99
N ILE A 15 -10.00 7.48 4.06
CA ILE A 15 -11.10 7.47 5.04
C ILE A 15 -12.44 7.71 4.35
N GLU A 16 -12.53 8.72 3.49
CA GLU A 16 -13.76 9.02 2.76
C GLU A 16 -14.18 7.90 1.80
N VAL A 17 -13.21 7.21 1.22
CA VAL A 17 -13.47 6.02 0.39
C VAL A 17 -13.93 4.84 1.25
N CYS A 18 -13.32 4.60 2.41
CA CYS A 18 -13.75 3.54 3.33
C CYS A 18 -15.22 3.71 3.74
N LYS A 19 -15.66 4.95 4.03
CA LYS A 19 -17.06 5.25 4.36
C LYS A 19 -18.04 4.90 3.24
N LYS A 20 -17.60 4.97 1.98
CA LYS A 20 -18.41 4.65 0.80
C LYS A 20 -18.44 3.15 0.48
N LEU A 21 -17.62 2.34 1.14
CA LEU A 21 -17.46 0.90 0.92
C LEU A 21 -17.74 0.09 2.20
N PRO A 22 -18.97 0.14 2.75
CA PRO A 22 -19.27 -0.43 4.07
C PRO A 22 -19.07 -1.95 4.15
N ASP A 23 -19.16 -2.66 3.01
CA ASP A 23 -18.99 -4.10 2.93
C ASP A 23 -17.52 -4.55 2.83
N VAL A 24 -16.59 -3.60 2.66
CA VAL A 24 -15.15 -3.86 2.63
C VAL A 24 -14.55 -3.60 4.01
N GLN A 25 -13.83 -4.57 4.56
CA GLN A 25 -13.13 -4.43 5.82
C GLN A 25 -11.74 -3.87 5.60
N PHE A 26 -11.45 -2.74 6.23
CA PHE A 26 -10.15 -2.08 6.17
C PHE A 26 -9.40 -2.24 7.49
N VAL A 27 -8.10 -2.44 7.40
CA VAL A 27 -7.20 -2.49 8.55
C VAL A 27 -6.15 -1.40 8.41
N PHE A 28 -6.04 -0.59 9.44
CA PHE A 28 -5.06 0.47 9.54
C PHE A 28 -4.04 0.14 10.63
N ALA A 29 -2.75 0.23 10.31
CA ALA A 29 -1.65 0.00 11.23
C ALA A 29 -0.69 1.19 11.20
N GLY A 30 -0.66 1.94 12.28
CA GLY A 30 0.15 3.15 12.40
C GLY A 30 -0.38 4.12 13.43
N THR A 31 0.16 5.32 13.42
CA THR A 31 -0.29 6.44 14.25
C THR A 31 -0.10 7.75 13.48
N GLY A 32 -0.77 8.81 13.91
CA GLY A 32 -0.58 10.13 13.30
C GLY A 32 -1.68 11.12 13.62
N PRO A 33 -1.58 12.34 13.09
CA PRO A 33 -2.53 13.41 13.37
C PRO A 33 -3.99 13.08 13.05
N LEU A 34 -4.23 12.20 12.06
CA LEU A 34 -5.57 11.81 11.61
C LEU A 34 -6.12 10.56 12.31
N GLU A 35 -5.50 10.12 13.42
CA GLU A 35 -5.91 8.90 14.12
C GLU A 35 -7.34 8.98 14.67
N GLU A 36 -7.75 10.14 15.15
CA GLU A 36 -9.12 10.34 15.66
C GLU A 36 -10.17 10.23 14.56
N GLU A 37 -9.83 10.57 13.32
CA GLU A 37 -10.76 10.50 12.18
C GLU A 37 -11.02 9.06 11.73
N ILE A 38 -10.10 8.14 12.02
CA ILE A 38 -10.21 6.70 11.72
C ILE A 38 -11.15 6.02 12.72
N ASN A 39 -11.15 6.49 13.96
CA ASN A 39 -11.88 5.87 15.03
C ASN A 39 -13.40 6.05 14.87
N GLY A 40 -14.17 4.99 15.14
CA GLY A 40 -15.63 5.01 15.05
C GLY A 40 -16.21 4.71 13.68
N ILE A 41 -15.38 4.47 12.66
CA ILE A 41 -15.85 4.01 11.35
C ILE A 41 -15.99 2.49 11.39
N SER A 42 -17.20 1.99 11.19
CA SER A 42 -17.58 0.60 11.49
C SER A 42 -16.81 -0.47 10.70
N ASN A 43 -16.34 -0.14 9.51
CA ASN A 43 -15.59 -1.04 8.63
C ASN A 43 -14.07 -0.77 8.63
N ILE A 44 -13.58 0.06 9.55
CA ILE A 44 -12.15 0.30 9.77
C ILE A 44 -11.75 -0.28 11.14
N LYS A 45 -10.70 -1.12 11.13
CA LYS A 45 -10.04 -1.60 12.33
C LYS A 45 -8.69 -0.89 12.47
N ASN A 46 -8.58 0.02 13.43
CA ASN A 46 -7.30 0.64 13.80
C ASN A 46 -6.56 -0.25 14.78
N LEU A 47 -5.34 -0.69 14.44
CA LEU A 47 -4.48 -1.54 15.26
C LEU A 47 -3.38 -0.75 15.99
N GLY A 48 -3.33 0.57 15.80
CA GLY A 48 -2.21 1.37 16.25
C GLY A 48 -0.88 0.99 15.59
N PHE A 49 0.22 1.44 16.15
CA PHE A 49 1.55 1.16 15.61
C PHE A 49 1.90 -0.32 15.71
N GLN A 50 2.27 -0.92 14.57
CA GLN A 50 2.71 -2.31 14.47
C GLN A 50 4.15 -2.38 13.96
N LYS A 51 4.91 -3.40 14.39
CA LYS A 51 6.28 -3.67 13.96
C LYS A 51 6.64 -5.15 14.03
N GLY A 52 7.74 -5.54 13.36
CA GLY A 52 8.27 -6.90 13.40
C GLY A 52 7.25 -7.93 12.93
N GLU A 53 7.21 -9.08 13.60
CA GLU A 53 6.33 -10.20 13.23
C GLU A 53 4.84 -9.84 13.17
N ALA A 54 4.38 -8.93 14.03
CA ALA A 54 2.98 -8.49 14.04
C ALA A 54 2.62 -7.72 12.75
N LEU A 55 3.50 -6.83 12.29
CA LEU A 55 3.32 -6.12 11.03
C LEU A 55 3.45 -7.07 9.83
N GLU A 56 4.45 -7.94 9.83
CA GLU A 56 4.64 -8.94 8.79
C GLU A 56 3.40 -9.82 8.62
N LYS A 57 2.88 -10.36 9.72
CA LYS A 57 1.65 -11.17 9.69
C LYS A 57 0.48 -10.38 9.12
N LEU A 58 0.30 -9.14 9.56
CA LEU A 58 -0.76 -8.27 9.07
C LEU A 58 -0.69 -8.06 7.56
N ILE A 59 0.51 -7.82 7.02
CA ILE A 59 0.72 -7.62 5.60
C ILE A 59 0.41 -8.94 4.84
N ARG A 60 0.94 -10.07 5.28
CA ARG A 60 0.72 -11.38 4.65
C ARG A 60 -0.75 -11.82 4.61
N GLU A 61 -1.53 -11.44 5.62
CA GLU A 61 -2.95 -11.79 5.73
C GLU A 61 -3.86 -10.81 4.96
N ALA A 62 -3.34 -9.67 4.51
CA ALA A 62 -4.10 -8.72 3.72
C ALA A 62 -4.33 -9.23 2.29
N ARG A 63 -5.50 -8.96 1.74
CA ARG A 63 -5.80 -9.27 0.33
C ARG A 63 -4.96 -8.40 -0.62
N PHE A 64 -4.78 -7.15 -0.28
CA PHE A 64 -3.88 -6.19 -0.90
C PHE A 64 -3.64 -5.02 0.06
N SER A 65 -2.55 -4.31 -0.12
CA SER A 65 -2.23 -3.08 0.59
C SER A 65 -2.65 -1.87 -0.23
N ILE A 66 -3.03 -0.79 0.46
CA ILE A 66 -3.34 0.49 -0.18
C ILE A 66 -2.27 1.49 0.22
N TYR A 67 -1.69 2.18 -0.77
CA TYR A 67 -0.70 3.24 -0.55
C TYR A 67 -1.18 4.55 -1.21
N PRO A 68 -2.01 5.36 -0.53
CA PRO A 68 -2.78 6.44 -1.14
C PRO A 68 -2.06 7.80 -1.11
N SER A 69 -0.72 7.82 -1.06
CA SER A 69 0.05 9.04 -0.89
C SER A 69 -0.33 10.14 -1.89
N GLU A 70 -0.45 11.36 -1.39
CA GLU A 70 -0.65 12.59 -2.15
C GLU A 70 0.63 13.44 -2.21
N TRP A 71 1.74 12.88 -1.74
CA TRP A 71 3.06 13.47 -1.75
C TRP A 71 4.00 12.74 -2.71
N TYR A 72 4.98 13.45 -3.26
CA TYR A 72 6.02 12.87 -4.11
C TYR A 72 6.97 11.99 -3.29
N GLU A 73 6.60 10.73 -3.12
CA GLU A 73 7.45 9.74 -2.49
C GLU A 73 8.64 9.40 -3.41
N ASN A 74 9.82 9.26 -2.82
CA ASN A 74 10.99 8.82 -3.56
C ASN A 74 10.99 7.29 -3.73
N CYS A 75 11.11 6.56 -2.62
CA CYS A 75 11.14 5.09 -2.61
C CYS A 75 10.43 4.59 -1.34
N PRO A 76 9.09 4.47 -1.35
CA PRO A 76 8.34 4.07 -0.17
C PRO A 76 8.56 2.60 0.18
N PHE A 77 9.28 2.34 1.26
CA PHE A 77 9.58 0.99 1.74
C PHE A 77 8.33 0.15 2.01
N SER A 78 7.24 0.76 2.45
CA SER A 78 5.99 0.04 2.69
C SER A 78 5.39 -0.60 1.42
N VAL A 79 5.60 -0.02 0.24
CA VAL A 79 5.23 -0.65 -1.03
C VAL A 79 6.10 -1.88 -1.29
N MET A 80 7.42 -1.76 -1.08
CA MET A 80 8.36 -2.86 -1.24
C MET A 80 8.09 -3.98 -0.23
N GLU A 81 7.93 -3.64 1.05
CA GLU A 81 7.61 -4.59 2.13
C GLU A 81 6.33 -5.37 1.84
N SER A 82 5.29 -4.69 1.37
CA SER A 82 4.05 -5.36 0.98
C SER A 82 4.29 -6.44 -0.06
N GLN A 83 4.98 -6.10 -1.15
CA GLN A 83 5.28 -7.03 -2.22
C GLN A 83 6.23 -8.15 -1.79
N MET A 84 7.26 -7.85 -0.98
CA MET A 84 8.18 -8.87 -0.43
C MET A 84 7.46 -9.91 0.43
N TYR A 85 6.37 -9.54 1.07
CA TYR A 85 5.53 -10.46 1.84
C TYR A 85 4.43 -11.13 1.00
N GLY A 86 4.44 -10.94 -0.31
CA GLY A 86 3.51 -11.56 -1.25
C GLY A 86 2.16 -10.85 -1.32
N THR A 87 2.06 -9.59 -0.86
CA THR A 87 0.82 -8.83 -0.86
C THR A 87 0.83 -7.77 -1.97
N PRO A 88 -0.13 -7.84 -2.92
CA PRO A 88 -0.25 -6.85 -3.99
C PRO A 88 -0.51 -5.44 -3.45
N VAL A 89 -0.14 -4.42 -4.22
CA VAL A 89 -0.31 -3.03 -3.81
C VAL A 89 -1.23 -2.27 -4.77
N LEU A 90 -2.19 -1.55 -4.21
CA LEU A 90 -2.91 -0.48 -4.90
C LEU A 90 -2.25 0.84 -4.50
N GLY A 91 -1.47 1.43 -5.40
CA GLY A 91 -0.67 2.62 -5.14
C GLY A 91 -1.18 3.85 -5.87
N ALA A 92 -0.97 5.03 -5.28
CA ALA A 92 -1.21 6.29 -5.96
C ALA A 92 -0.19 6.51 -7.10
N ASN A 93 -0.66 6.99 -8.23
CA ASN A 93 0.20 7.31 -9.38
C ASN A 93 0.90 8.66 -9.19
N ILE A 94 1.89 8.68 -8.29
CA ILE A 94 2.66 9.88 -7.95
C ILE A 94 4.08 9.52 -7.49
N GLY A 95 5.05 10.38 -7.80
CA GLY A 95 6.45 10.21 -7.39
C GLY A 95 7.05 8.89 -7.85
N GLY A 96 7.81 8.22 -6.98
CA GLY A 96 8.44 6.93 -7.25
C GLY A 96 7.55 5.70 -7.02
N ILE A 97 6.28 5.87 -6.58
CA ILE A 97 5.37 4.74 -6.35
C ILE A 97 5.15 3.91 -7.62
N PRO A 98 4.88 4.51 -8.80
CA PRO A 98 4.68 3.76 -10.04
C PRO A 98 5.88 2.91 -10.46
N GLU A 99 7.09 3.30 -10.07
CA GLU A 99 8.32 2.56 -10.42
C GLU A 99 8.44 1.22 -9.64
N LEU A 100 7.75 1.12 -8.51
CA LEU A 100 7.76 -0.06 -7.64
C LEU A 100 6.65 -1.05 -7.95
N ILE A 101 5.63 -0.66 -8.72
CA ILE A 101 4.44 -1.47 -8.97
C ILE A 101 4.37 -1.86 -10.45
N SER A 102 4.51 -3.14 -10.73
CA SER A 102 4.25 -3.68 -12.07
C SER A 102 2.74 -3.80 -12.28
N VAL A 103 2.13 -2.77 -12.89
CA VAL A 103 0.68 -2.69 -13.13
C VAL A 103 0.18 -3.93 -13.89
N GLY A 104 -0.92 -4.51 -13.42
CA GLY A 104 -1.48 -5.74 -13.98
C GLY A 104 -0.70 -7.01 -13.60
N SER A 105 0.33 -6.90 -12.76
CA SER A 105 1.17 -8.03 -12.35
C SER A 105 1.36 -8.11 -10.83
N THR A 106 1.78 -7.05 -10.18
CA THR A 106 2.03 -7.03 -8.71
C THR A 106 1.14 -6.04 -7.99
N GLY A 107 0.29 -5.32 -8.72
CA GLY A 107 -0.64 -4.36 -8.19
C GLY A 107 -1.29 -3.50 -9.26
N GLU A 108 -1.93 -2.45 -8.81
CA GLU A 108 -2.60 -1.45 -9.65
C GLU A 108 -2.24 -0.04 -9.19
N LEU A 109 -2.46 0.92 -10.08
CA LEU A 109 -2.34 2.34 -9.77
C LEU A 109 -3.69 3.02 -9.86
N PHE A 110 -3.87 4.08 -9.08
CA PHE A 110 -4.98 5.00 -9.17
C PHE A 110 -4.46 6.45 -9.20
N GLU A 111 -5.26 7.39 -9.68
CA GLU A 111 -4.91 8.80 -9.75
C GLU A 111 -4.81 9.39 -8.34
N SER A 112 -3.63 9.92 -7.98
CA SER A 112 -3.38 10.49 -6.64
C SER A 112 -4.39 11.58 -6.29
N GLY A 113 -4.95 11.52 -5.07
CA GLY A 113 -5.99 12.44 -4.59
C GLY A 113 -7.38 12.20 -5.20
N ASN A 114 -7.53 11.32 -6.17
CA ASN A 114 -8.82 10.99 -6.77
C ASN A 114 -9.53 9.86 -5.99
N GLY A 115 -10.37 10.24 -5.04
CA GLY A 115 -11.13 9.29 -4.22
C GLY A 115 -12.09 8.41 -5.00
N GLU A 116 -12.63 8.86 -6.14
CA GLU A 116 -13.54 8.04 -6.96
C GLU A 116 -12.76 6.97 -7.72
N ASP A 117 -11.61 7.30 -8.28
CA ASP A 117 -10.73 6.31 -8.94
C ASP A 117 -10.21 5.28 -7.91
N LEU A 118 -9.77 5.74 -6.73
CA LEU A 118 -9.38 4.86 -5.63
C LEU A 118 -10.51 3.89 -5.26
N LYS A 119 -11.74 4.39 -5.09
CA LYS A 119 -12.91 3.57 -4.78
C LYS A 119 -13.13 2.49 -5.84
N ASN A 120 -13.17 2.88 -7.12
CA ASN A 120 -13.41 1.96 -8.23
C ASN A 120 -12.33 0.87 -8.31
N LYS A 121 -11.06 1.22 -8.09
CA LYS A 121 -9.96 0.26 -8.04
C LYS A 121 -10.07 -0.70 -6.85
N ILE A 122 -10.48 -0.21 -5.68
CA ILE A 122 -10.73 -1.08 -4.52
C ILE A 122 -11.84 -2.08 -4.81
N GLU A 123 -12.98 -1.62 -5.38
CA GLU A 123 -14.09 -2.50 -5.74
C GLU A 123 -13.68 -3.54 -6.79
N GLU A 124 -12.93 -3.14 -7.81
CA GLU A 124 -12.42 -4.06 -8.84
C GLU A 124 -11.55 -5.17 -8.22
N LEU A 125 -10.57 -4.78 -7.39
CA LEU A 125 -9.67 -5.73 -6.74
C LEU A 125 -10.39 -6.59 -5.71
N TRP A 126 -11.28 -6.00 -4.91
CA TRP A 126 -12.04 -6.71 -3.88
C TRP A 126 -12.90 -7.82 -4.46
N ASN A 127 -13.51 -7.58 -5.62
CA ASN A 127 -14.40 -8.53 -6.29
C ASN A 127 -13.69 -9.52 -7.21
N ASN A 128 -12.37 -9.38 -7.41
CA ASN A 128 -11.60 -10.25 -8.31
C ASN A 128 -10.52 -11.05 -7.58
N LYS A 129 -10.95 -12.13 -6.93
CA LYS A 129 -10.04 -12.99 -6.18
C LYS A 129 -8.95 -13.62 -7.06
N GLU A 130 -9.30 -14.09 -8.25
CA GLU A 130 -8.34 -14.69 -9.19
C GLU A 130 -7.21 -13.74 -9.56
N LYS A 131 -7.56 -12.47 -9.84
CA LYS A 131 -6.58 -11.40 -10.14
C LYS A 131 -5.64 -11.20 -8.97
N LEU A 132 -6.17 -11.12 -7.75
CA LEU A 132 -5.36 -10.94 -6.53
C LEU A 132 -4.47 -12.15 -6.23
N ASP A 133 -4.97 -13.37 -6.39
CA ASP A 133 -4.17 -14.59 -6.19
C ASP A 133 -2.99 -14.63 -7.16
N LYS A 134 -3.21 -14.25 -8.43
CA LYS A 134 -2.14 -14.15 -9.44
C LYS A 134 -1.13 -13.05 -9.08
N TYR A 135 -1.60 -11.88 -8.63
CA TYR A 135 -0.70 -10.79 -8.24
C TYR A 135 0.13 -11.18 -7.01
N SER A 136 -0.49 -11.84 -6.04
CA SER A 136 0.20 -12.35 -4.85
C SER A 136 1.31 -13.35 -5.23
N GLU A 137 1.05 -14.26 -6.17
CA GLU A 137 2.07 -15.18 -6.65
C GLU A 137 3.21 -14.45 -7.37
N ASN A 138 2.89 -13.45 -8.18
CA ASN A 138 3.91 -12.64 -8.85
C ASN A 138 4.76 -11.84 -7.83
N CYS A 139 4.15 -11.31 -6.78
CA CYS A 139 4.86 -10.61 -5.71
C CYS A 139 5.92 -11.50 -5.04
N LYS A 140 5.66 -12.79 -4.83
CA LYS A 140 6.63 -13.72 -4.24
C LYS A 140 7.90 -13.90 -5.09
N ASN A 141 7.84 -13.57 -6.38
CA ASN A 141 8.96 -13.66 -7.31
C ASN A 141 9.73 -12.33 -7.47
N ILE A 142 9.30 -11.26 -6.76
CA ILE A 142 10.03 -9.99 -6.77
C ILE A 142 11.26 -10.12 -5.87
N SER A 143 12.39 -9.63 -6.37
CA SER A 143 13.57 -9.38 -5.56
C SER A 143 13.94 -7.90 -5.64
N PHE A 144 14.15 -7.28 -4.52
CA PHE A 144 14.75 -5.96 -4.44
C PHE A 144 16.23 -6.11 -4.12
N ASP A 145 17.03 -5.14 -4.59
CA ASP A 145 18.46 -5.13 -4.30
C ASP A 145 18.71 -5.13 -2.79
N THR A 146 19.62 -5.96 -2.35
CA THR A 146 20.19 -5.83 -1.01
C THR A 146 21.00 -4.52 -0.91
N ILE A 147 21.26 -4.07 0.31
CA ILE A 147 22.12 -2.89 0.51
C ILE A 147 23.47 -3.05 -0.18
N GLU A 148 24.05 -4.25 -0.14
CA GLU A 148 25.33 -4.53 -0.80
C GLU A 148 25.24 -4.43 -2.33
N GLU A 149 24.20 -4.96 -2.94
CA GLU A 149 23.98 -4.87 -4.38
C GLU A 149 23.74 -3.43 -4.81
N TYR A 150 22.93 -2.70 -4.06
CA TYR A 150 22.69 -1.28 -4.29
C TYR A 150 23.99 -0.44 -4.18
N CYS A 151 24.79 -0.67 -3.14
CA CYS A 151 26.09 -0.01 -2.99
C CYS A 151 27.04 -0.33 -4.15
N LYS A 152 27.10 -1.57 -4.62
CA LYS A 152 27.88 -1.95 -5.79
C LYS A 152 27.44 -1.22 -7.06
N LYS A 153 26.14 -1.04 -7.26
CA LYS A 153 25.59 -0.27 -8.38
C LYS A 153 25.95 1.21 -8.28
N LEU A 154 25.85 1.80 -7.09
CA LEU A 154 26.24 3.19 -6.86
C LEU A 154 27.73 3.44 -7.14
N ILE A 155 28.62 2.60 -6.64
CA ILE A 155 30.07 2.72 -6.87
C ILE A 155 30.37 2.78 -8.36
N LYS A 156 29.74 1.92 -9.17
CA LYS A 156 29.93 1.91 -10.63
C LYS A 156 29.48 3.20 -11.34
N ILE A 157 28.62 3.99 -10.73
CA ILE A 157 28.19 5.28 -11.29
C ILE A 157 29.25 6.37 -11.05
N TYR A 158 30.03 6.21 -9.97
CA TYR A 158 31.08 7.18 -9.58
C TYR A 158 32.48 6.84 -10.12
N GLU A 159 32.67 5.66 -10.72
CA GLU A 159 33.88 5.24 -11.43
C GLU A 159 33.85 5.69 -12.91
#